data_43a917657ed8d6f8e8f679013fbc85cc
#
_entry.id   43a917657ed8d6f8e8f679013fbc85cc
#
_cell.length_a   1.000
_cell.length_b   1.000
_cell.length_c   1.000
_cell.angle_alpha   90.00
_cell.angle_beta   90.00
_cell.angle_gamma   90.00
#
_symmetry.space_group_name_H-M   'P 1'
#
loop_
_entity.id
_entity.type
_entity.pdbx_description
1 polymer ?
#
loop_
_entity_poly.entity_id
_entity_poly.type
_entity_poly.pdbx_seq_one_letter_code
_entity_poly.pdbx_strand_id
1 'polypeptide(L)'
;MKKIFLQILLAFISFSLNAQIYTEVEEVTLKEGTENDYEAFESFWGVVKEKMISDGYQDGWFIWKVDPTSFDGNPWADYLIVNVYKDKSQMESMNNKPQSWWVDYMKKAHKGKSKRSLIKKYTNETLNNKYREKSVTYTNQRISDLSGGGNPSKGLVGYYHGIEQLNEDYIDFELKFFRELHKGRKLWWEVNKISDRSDNAYKPVTHMIFEINDENAPSLESNFTNEMMIKYGQTTRKIHGTLKTTLVNWRWQ
;
A
#
# COMPACT_ATOMS: atom_id res chain seq x y z
N MET A 1 6.28 -20.31 -44.18
CA MET A 1 7.10 -20.02 -43.00
C MET A 1 6.98 -18.57 -42.50
N LYS A 2 7.08 -17.52 -43.32
CA LYS A 2 6.96 -16.12 -42.86
C LYS A 2 5.61 -15.74 -42.20
N LYS A 3 4.47 -16.33 -42.66
CA LYS A 3 3.14 -16.05 -42.09
C LYS A 3 2.95 -16.65 -40.69
N ILE A 4 3.54 -17.82 -40.41
CA ILE A 4 3.45 -18.47 -39.09
C ILE A 4 4.30 -17.71 -38.06
N PHE A 5 5.46 -17.18 -38.47
CA PHE A 5 6.32 -16.38 -37.61
C PHE A 5 5.65 -15.05 -37.20
N LEU A 6 4.90 -14.43 -38.10
CA LEU A 6 4.15 -13.19 -37.83
C LEU A 6 2.98 -13.44 -36.86
N GLN A 7 2.29 -14.59 -36.97
CA GLN A 7 1.22 -14.95 -36.05
C GLN A 7 1.72 -15.27 -34.62
N ILE A 8 2.89 -15.90 -34.50
CA ILE A 8 3.53 -16.13 -33.21
C ILE A 8 4.02 -14.83 -32.60
N LEU A 9 4.57 -13.91 -33.40
CA LEU A 9 5.00 -12.57 -32.91
C LEU A 9 3.80 -11.73 -32.44
N LEU A 10 2.67 -11.79 -33.17
CA LEU A 10 1.43 -11.11 -32.75
C LEU A 10 0.81 -11.73 -31.48
N ALA A 11 0.92 -13.04 -31.29
CA ALA A 11 0.50 -13.69 -30.04
C ALA A 11 1.36 -13.29 -28.84
N PHE A 12 2.66 -13.08 -29.01
CA PHE A 12 3.54 -12.58 -27.94
C PHE A 12 3.30 -11.09 -27.60
N ILE A 13 2.88 -10.27 -28.56
CA ILE A 13 2.54 -8.85 -28.30
C ILE A 13 1.23 -8.72 -27.53
N SER A 14 0.33 -9.70 -27.64
CA SER A 14 -0.97 -9.70 -26.93
C SER A 14 -0.87 -10.07 -25.45
N PHE A 15 0.28 -10.54 -24.96
CA PHE A 15 0.51 -10.93 -23.56
C PHE A 15 1.20 -9.86 -22.72
N SER A 16 1.43 -8.65 -23.24
CA SER A 16 1.70 -7.48 -22.41
C SER A 16 0.38 -6.95 -21.82
N LEU A 17 -0.42 -7.82 -21.23
CA LEU A 17 -1.43 -7.42 -20.27
C LEU A 17 -0.65 -6.79 -19.13
N ASN A 18 -0.70 -5.47 -19.02
CA ASN A 18 -0.23 -4.75 -17.84
C ASN A 18 -0.81 -5.46 -16.63
N ALA A 19 0.02 -6.24 -15.94
CA ALA A 19 -0.38 -6.91 -14.72
C ALA A 19 -0.80 -5.80 -13.77
N GLN A 20 -2.09 -5.72 -13.50
CA GLN A 20 -2.66 -4.66 -12.69
C GLN A 20 -2.33 -4.94 -11.25
N ILE A 21 -1.51 -4.09 -10.64
CA ILE A 21 -1.07 -4.21 -9.26
C ILE A 21 -2.28 -4.06 -8.33
N TYR A 22 -2.36 -4.94 -7.35
CA TYR A 22 -3.30 -4.88 -6.24
C TYR A 22 -2.54 -4.63 -4.94
N THR A 23 -3.15 -3.87 -4.05
CA THR A 23 -2.64 -3.68 -2.69
C THR A 23 -3.74 -3.97 -1.68
N GLU A 24 -3.37 -4.58 -0.57
CA GLU A 24 -4.21 -4.61 0.62
C GLU A 24 -3.59 -3.67 1.64
N VAL A 25 -4.35 -2.65 2.02
CA VAL A 25 -3.98 -1.70 3.06
C VAL A 25 -4.79 -2.03 4.30
N GLU A 26 -4.11 -2.39 5.37
CA GLU A 26 -4.71 -2.60 6.68
C GLU A 26 -4.40 -1.40 7.58
N GLU A 27 -5.44 -0.69 7.99
CA GLU A 27 -5.40 0.36 9.01
C GLU A 27 -5.54 -0.29 10.37
N VAL A 28 -4.49 -0.20 11.19
CA VAL A 28 -4.41 -0.87 12.49
C VAL A 28 -4.48 0.15 13.61
N THR A 29 -5.44 -0.01 14.53
CA THR A 29 -5.46 0.65 15.83
C THR A 29 -4.98 -0.33 16.89
N LEU A 30 -4.02 0.07 17.71
CA LEU A 30 -3.43 -0.78 18.74
C LEU A 30 -4.25 -0.76 20.03
N LYS A 31 -4.15 -1.84 20.79
CA LYS A 31 -4.57 -1.84 22.20
C LYS A 31 -3.60 -0.97 23.00
N GLU A 32 -4.14 -0.20 23.91
CA GLU A 32 -3.37 0.68 24.79
C GLU A 32 -2.19 -0.07 25.47
N GLY A 33 -1.00 0.55 25.44
CA GLY A 33 0.21 0.02 26.07
C GLY A 33 0.90 -1.13 25.29
N THR A 34 0.51 -1.40 24.03
CA THR A 34 1.14 -2.47 23.24
C THR A 34 2.12 -1.97 22.17
N GLU A 35 2.33 -0.67 22.04
CA GLU A 35 3.07 -0.02 20.96
C GLU A 35 4.52 -0.53 20.86
N ASN A 36 5.21 -0.64 22.01
CA ASN A 36 6.61 -1.09 22.06
C ASN A 36 6.78 -2.56 21.64
N ASP A 37 5.80 -3.41 21.98
CA ASP A 37 5.83 -4.83 21.62
C ASP A 37 5.40 -5.04 20.16
N TYR A 38 4.59 -4.14 19.61
CA TYR A 38 4.04 -4.27 18.27
C TYR A 38 5.12 -4.18 17.18
N GLU A 39 6.07 -3.26 17.29
CA GLU A 39 7.17 -3.17 16.32
C GLU A 39 8.08 -4.43 16.34
N ALA A 40 8.25 -5.06 17.51
CA ALA A 40 8.95 -6.34 17.60
C ALA A 40 8.14 -7.48 16.97
N PHE A 41 6.83 -7.48 17.13
CA PHE A 41 5.92 -8.40 16.48
C PHE A 41 5.92 -8.24 14.95
N GLU A 42 5.90 -7.00 14.43
CA GLU A 42 5.97 -6.75 12.99
C GLU A 42 7.38 -7.09 12.43
N SER A 43 8.42 -6.98 13.23
CA SER A 43 9.76 -7.47 12.85
C SER A 43 9.79 -8.99 12.67
N PHE A 44 9.03 -9.73 13.47
CA PHE A 44 8.82 -11.17 13.27
C PHE A 44 8.09 -11.43 11.93
N TRP A 45 7.03 -10.67 11.65
CA TRP A 45 6.31 -10.75 10.37
C TRP A 45 7.18 -10.38 9.18
N GLY A 46 8.13 -9.46 9.32
CA GLY A 46 9.09 -9.10 8.29
C GLY A 46 9.90 -10.29 7.74
N VAL A 47 10.27 -11.27 8.60
CA VAL A 47 10.93 -12.51 8.16
C VAL A 47 9.99 -13.42 7.38
N VAL A 48 8.71 -13.46 7.78
CA VAL A 48 7.68 -14.23 7.07
C VAL A 48 7.43 -13.61 5.68
N LYS A 49 7.29 -12.28 5.64
CA LYS A 49 7.03 -11.54 4.41
C LYS A 49 8.20 -11.60 3.41
N GLU A 50 9.44 -11.49 3.90
CA GLU A 50 10.63 -11.72 3.07
C GLU A 50 10.60 -13.08 2.39
N LYS A 51 10.24 -14.12 3.14
CA LYS A 51 10.11 -15.46 2.55
C LYS A 51 8.93 -15.57 1.59
N MET A 52 7.80 -14.92 1.87
CA MET A 52 6.63 -14.89 0.97
C MET A 52 6.99 -14.25 -0.36
N ILE A 53 7.73 -13.15 -0.34
CA ILE A 53 8.22 -12.47 -1.54
C ILE A 53 9.18 -13.40 -2.31
N SER A 54 10.14 -14.01 -1.62
CA SER A 54 11.08 -14.97 -2.22
C SER A 54 10.39 -16.20 -2.82
N ASP A 55 9.28 -16.67 -2.23
CA ASP A 55 8.49 -17.81 -2.73
C ASP A 55 7.44 -17.38 -3.80
N GLY A 56 7.36 -16.08 -4.15
CA GLY A 56 6.45 -15.55 -5.18
C GLY A 56 4.99 -15.42 -4.75
N TYR A 57 4.72 -15.38 -3.45
CA TYR A 57 3.36 -15.24 -2.91
C TYR A 57 2.88 -13.80 -2.83
N GLN A 58 3.79 -12.84 -2.77
CA GLN A 58 3.53 -11.40 -2.85
C GLN A 58 4.77 -10.68 -3.35
N ASP A 59 4.66 -9.42 -3.76
CA ASP A 59 5.75 -8.64 -4.36
C ASP A 59 6.33 -7.63 -3.38
N GLY A 60 5.55 -7.17 -2.41
CA GLY A 60 6.02 -6.19 -1.44
C GLY A 60 5.21 -6.17 -0.15
N TRP A 61 5.83 -5.63 0.88
CA TRP A 61 5.23 -5.42 2.19
C TRP A 61 5.88 -4.22 2.87
N PHE A 62 5.04 -3.33 3.42
CA PHE A 62 5.48 -2.10 4.07
C PHE A 62 4.69 -1.87 5.35
N ILE A 63 5.37 -1.37 6.39
CA ILE A 63 4.78 -0.92 7.65
C ILE A 63 5.07 0.56 7.80
N TRP A 64 4.01 1.33 7.87
CA TRP A 64 4.04 2.76 8.07
C TRP A 64 3.46 3.09 9.44
N LYS A 65 4.23 3.76 10.29
CA LYS A 65 3.76 4.30 11.58
C LYS A 65 3.08 5.63 11.32
N VAL A 66 1.89 5.80 11.82
CA VAL A 66 1.13 7.05 11.69
C VAL A 66 1.67 8.07 12.68
N ASP A 67 1.83 9.31 12.23
CA ASP A 67 2.14 10.45 13.10
C ASP A 67 0.91 10.77 13.95
N PRO A 68 1.01 10.73 15.30
CA PRO A 68 -0.13 10.95 16.18
C PRO A 68 -0.72 12.37 16.09
N THR A 69 -0.01 13.30 15.46
CA THR A 69 -0.52 14.66 15.22
C THR A 69 -1.34 14.78 13.94
N SER A 70 -1.40 13.70 13.13
CA SER A 70 -2.23 13.65 11.92
C SER A 70 -3.70 13.84 12.24
N PHE A 71 -4.45 14.38 11.30
CA PHE A 71 -5.90 14.58 11.41
C PHE A 71 -6.30 15.30 12.71
N ASP A 72 -5.66 16.46 12.94
CA ASP A 72 -5.88 17.33 14.10
C ASP A 72 -5.64 16.62 15.45
N GLY A 73 -4.67 15.68 15.47
CA GLY A 73 -4.30 14.93 16.66
C GLY A 73 -5.24 13.76 16.99
N ASN A 74 -6.10 13.38 16.07
CA ASN A 74 -7.00 12.24 16.23
C ASN A 74 -6.94 11.30 15.01
N PRO A 75 -5.77 10.69 14.71
CA PRO A 75 -5.63 9.78 13.59
C PRO A 75 -6.52 8.54 13.80
N TRP A 76 -7.08 8.03 12.70
CA TRP A 76 -7.99 6.87 12.75
C TRP A 76 -7.27 5.51 12.75
N ALA A 77 -5.93 5.50 12.73
CA ALA A 77 -5.07 4.33 12.83
C ALA A 77 -3.71 4.71 13.42
N ASP A 78 -3.03 3.75 14.04
CA ASP A 78 -1.66 3.88 14.54
C ASP A 78 -0.62 3.41 13.52
N TYR A 79 -0.99 2.41 12.70
CA TYR A 79 -0.15 1.85 11.64
C TYR A 79 -0.95 1.56 10.38
N LEU A 80 -0.25 1.68 9.23
CA LEU A 80 -0.72 1.16 7.95
C LEU A 80 0.19 0.00 7.55
N ILE A 81 -0.42 -1.17 7.27
CA ILE A 81 0.28 -2.32 6.71
C ILE A 81 -0.13 -2.45 5.25
N VAL A 82 0.84 -2.39 4.35
CA VAL A 82 0.58 -2.48 2.91
C VAL A 82 1.17 -3.77 2.36
N ASN A 83 0.33 -4.66 1.85
CA ASN A 83 0.72 -5.82 1.09
C ASN A 83 0.56 -5.52 -0.40
N VAL A 84 1.57 -5.81 -1.21
CA VAL A 84 1.58 -5.56 -2.65
C VAL A 84 1.59 -6.87 -3.40
N TYR A 85 0.71 -6.98 -4.40
CA TYR A 85 0.54 -8.15 -5.26
C TYR A 85 0.61 -7.72 -6.72
N LYS A 86 1.29 -8.52 -7.56
CA LYS A 86 1.42 -8.26 -9.00
C LYS A 86 0.09 -8.31 -9.75
N ASP A 87 -0.89 -9.07 -9.23
CA ASP A 87 -2.21 -9.24 -9.84
C ASP A 87 -3.24 -9.74 -8.80
N LYS A 88 -4.51 -9.71 -9.22
CA LYS A 88 -5.64 -10.18 -8.41
C LYS A 88 -5.54 -11.64 -8.03
N SER A 89 -5.05 -12.49 -8.93
CA SER A 89 -4.93 -13.95 -8.70
C SER A 89 -3.92 -14.27 -7.59
N GLN A 90 -2.77 -13.57 -7.57
CA GLN A 90 -1.78 -13.71 -6.51
C GLN A 90 -2.38 -13.33 -5.16
N MET A 91 -3.09 -12.18 -5.08
CA MET A 91 -3.78 -11.71 -3.89
C MET A 91 -4.83 -12.71 -3.40
N GLU A 92 -5.76 -13.14 -4.27
CA GLU A 92 -6.82 -14.09 -3.92
C GLU A 92 -6.25 -15.44 -3.47
N SER A 93 -5.16 -15.90 -4.10
CA SER A 93 -4.45 -17.11 -3.68
C SER A 93 -3.95 -17.01 -2.24
N MET A 94 -3.55 -15.83 -1.77
CA MET A 94 -3.09 -15.62 -0.41
C MET A 94 -4.25 -15.51 0.58
N ASN A 95 -5.31 -14.79 0.22
CA ASN A 95 -6.48 -14.60 1.06
C ASN A 95 -7.24 -15.92 1.33
N ASN A 96 -7.14 -16.87 0.41
CA ASN A 96 -7.74 -18.20 0.54
C ASN A 96 -6.89 -19.20 1.33
N LYS A 97 -5.71 -18.81 1.86
CA LYS A 97 -4.88 -19.74 2.66
C LYS A 97 -5.52 -20.00 4.02
N PRO A 98 -5.70 -21.28 4.42
CA PRO A 98 -6.26 -21.61 5.72
C PRO A 98 -5.30 -21.24 6.87
N GLN A 99 -5.83 -21.03 8.05
CA GLN A 99 -5.03 -20.69 9.24
C GLN A 99 -3.88 -21.66 9.51
N SER A 100 -4.10 -22.97 9.29
CA SER A 100 -3.04 -23.99 9.44
C SER A 100 -1.85 -23.75 8.52
N TRP A 101 -2.12 -23.32 7.27
CA TRP A 101 -1.06 -22.96 6.34
C TRP A 101 -0.19 -21.81 6.87
N TRP A 102 -0.83 -20.77 7.43
CA TRP A 102 -0.12 -19.63 8.01
C TRP A 102 0.75 -20.05 9.19
N VAL A 103 0.24 -20.89 10.08
CA VAL A 103 1.01 -21.42 11.22
C VAL A 103 2.26 -22.17 10.76
N ASP A 104 2.11 -23.04 9.77
CA ASP A 104 3.24 -23.84 9.28
C ASP A 104 4.21 -23.00 8.44
N TYR A 105 3.69 -22.00 7.72
CA TYR A 105 4.52 -21.07 6.97
C TYR A 105 5.37 -20.17 7.88
N MET A 106 4.81 -19.64 8.96
CA MET A 106 5.57 -18.91 9.99
C MET A 106 6.73 -19.75 10.54
N LYS A 107 6.46 -21.01 10.90
CA LYS A 107 7.51 -21.94 11.37
C LYS A 107 8.59 -22.15 10.29
N LYS A 108 8.17 -22.38 9.05
CA LYS A 108 9.08 -22.56 7.90
C LYS A 108 9.96 -21.34 7.66
N ALA A 109 9.38 -20.14 7.67
CA ALA A 109 10.09 -18.88 7.43
C ALA A 109 11.18 -18.62 8.48
N HIS A 110 10.90 -18.95 9.73
CA HIS A 110 11.81 -18.74 10.87
C HIS A 110 12.77 -19.90 11.16
N LYS A 111 12.68 -21.01 10.40
CA LYS A 111 13.56 -22.18 10.63
C LYS A 111 15.02 -21.79 10.49
N GLY A 112 15.81 -21.98 11.56
CA GLY A 112 17.22 -21.60 11.61
C GLY A 112 17.51 -20.11 11.84
N LYS A 113 16.47 -19.24 11.81
CA LYS A 113 16.59 -17.79 12.01
C LYS A 113 16.20 -17.36 13.43
N SER A 114 15.26 -18.04 14.08
CA SER A 114 14.69 -17.65 15.37
C SER A 114 14.60 -18.84 16.34
N LYS A 115 14.63 -18.54 17.66
CA LYS A 115 14.42 -19.55 18.71
C LYS A 115 13.00 -20.10 18.64
N ARG A 116 12.82 -21.40 18.88
CA ARG A 116 11.49 -22.06 18.85
C ARG A 116 10.47 -21.41 19.81
N SER A 117 10.93 -20.95 20.97
CA SER A 117 10.07 -20.25 21.94
C SER A 117 9.53 -18.93 21.38
N LEU A 118 10.33 -18.17 20.65
CA LEU A 118 9.94 -16.92 20.02
C LEU A 118 8.93 -17.15 18.88
N ILE A 119 9.17 -18.19 18.05
CA ILE A 119 8.23 -18.59 17.00
C ILE A 119 6.88 -18.96 17.61
N LYS A 120 6.87 -19.78 18.68
CA LYS A 120 5.65 -20.16 19.39
C LYS A 120 4.93 -18.94 19.98
N LYS A 121 5.67 -18.02 20.62
CA LYS A 121 5.14 -16.78 21.18
C LYS A 121 4.38 -16.00 20.11
N TYR A 122 5.07 -15.55 19.05
CA TYR A 122 4.46 -14.68 18.05
C TYR A 122 3.41 -15.37 17.18
N THR A 123 3.52 -16.67 16.93
CA THR A 123 2.43 -17.44 16.31
C THR A 123 1.15 -17.38 17.17
N ASN A 124 1.26 -17.62 18.48
CA ASN A 124 0.11 -17.53 19.37
C ASN A 124 -0.44 -16.11 19.46
N GLU A 125 0.41 -15.10 19.50
CA GLU A 125 0.01 -13.69 19.55
C GLU A 125 -0.71 -13.26 18.27
N THR A 126 -0.30 -13.78 17.11
CA THR A 126 -1.03 -13.60 15.83
C THR A 126 -2.43 -14.23 15.92
N LEU A 127 -2.52 -15.50 16.33
CA LEU A 127 -3.78 -16.23 16.37
C LEU A 127 -4.79 -15.63 17.36
N ASN A 128 -4.32 -14.99 18.43
CA ASN A 128 -5.15 -14.38 19.46
C ASN A 128 -5.37 -12.88 19.27
N ASN A 129 -4.92 -12.32 18.15
CA ASN A 129 -5.01 -10.87 17.87
C ASN A 129 -4.59 -10.02 19.09
N LYS A 130 -3.39 -10.29 19.63
CA LYS A 130 -2.95 -9.74 20.91
C LYS A 130 -2.85 -8.21 20.92
N TYR A 131 -2.37 -7.64 19.81
CA TYR A 131 -1.95 -6.23 19.76
C TYR A 131 -3.01 -5.29 19.22
N ARG A 132 -3.89 -5.78 18.35
CA ARG A 132 -4.81 -4.96 17.59
C ARG A 132 -6.15 -4.84 18.28
N GLU A 133 -6.59 -3.63 18.55
CA GLU A 133 -7.95 -3.33 18.99
C GLU A 133 -8.90 -3.36 17.80
N LYS A 134 -8.47 -2.70 16.71
CA LYS A 134 -9.24 -2.59 15.47
C LYS A 134 -8.35 -2.76 14.26
N SER A 135 -8.87 -3.43 13.25
CA SER A 135 -8.30 -3.47 11.90
C SER A 135 -9.38 -3.15 10.89
N VAL A 136 -9.02 -2.30 9.93
CA VAL A 136 -9.85 -1.98 8.76
C VAL A 136 -9.03 -2.28 7.53
N THR A 137 -9.57 -3.08 6.61
CA THR A 137 -8.84 -3.48 5.40
C THR A 137 -9.51 -2.91 4.16
N TYR A 138 -8.70 -2.39 3.27
CA TYR A 138 -9.08 -1.97 1.92
C TYR A 138 -8.28 -2.76 0.90
N THR A 139 -8.99 -3.37 -0.06
CA THR A 139 -8.38 -3.94 -1.25
C THR A 139 -8.41 -2.89 -2.35
N ASN A 140 -7.26 -2.56 -2.85
CA ASN A 140 -7.07 -1.51 -3.83
C ASN A 140 -6.55 -2.07 -5.14
N GLN A 141 -7.03 -1.48 -6.22
CA GLN A 141 -6.55 -1.69 -7.58
C GLN A 141 -5.80 -0.43 -8.02
N ARG A 142 -4.50 -0.53 -8.28
CA ARG A 142 -3.71 0.61 -8.73
C ARG A 142 -4.19 1.07 -10.10
N ILE A 143 -4.56 2.35 -10.21
CA ILE A 143 -4.96 2.96 -11.48
C ILE A 143 -3.74 3.56 -12.17
N SER A 144 -2.89 4.25 -11.41
CA SER A 144 -1.67 4.87 -11.91
C SER A 144 -0.67 5.09 -10.78
N ASP A 145 0.59 5.18 -11.17
CA ASP A 145 1.67 5.56 -10.28
C ASP A 145 2.70 6.43 -11.00
N LEU A 146 3.54 7.06 -10.20
CA LEU A 146 4.71 7.79 -10.59
C LEU A 146 5.84 7.44 -9.62
N SER A 147 6.95 6.93 -10.14
CA SER A 147 8.18 6.74 -9.38
C SER A 147 9.21 7.79 -9.79
N GLY A 148 9.65 8.60 -8.85
CA GLY A 148 10.75 9.55 -9.02
C GLY A 148 12.13 8.91 -8.81
N GLY A 149 12.15 7.61 -8.49
CA GLY A 149 13.37 6.86 -8.18
C GLY A 149 13.66 6.81 -6.67
N GLY A 150 14.68 6.04 -6.31
CA GLY A 150 15.07 5.82 -4.92
C GLY A 150 14.58 4.50 -4.35
N ASN A 151 15.30 4.00 -3.34
CA ASN A 151 14.93 2.81 -2.60
C ASN A 151 14.22 3.21 -1.30
N PRO A 152 13.25 2.41 -0.83
CA PRO A 152 12.67 2.61 0.49
C PRO A 152 13.75 2.63 1.57
N SER A 153 13.65 3.55 2.52
CA SER A 153 14.57 3.65 3.65
C SER A 153 13.80 3.91 4.94
N LYS A 154 14.34 3.44 6.06
CA LYS A 154 13.73 3.70 7.37
C LYS A 154 13.68 5.20 7.64
N GLY A 155 12.53 5.68 8.13
CA GLY A 155 12.31 7.08 8.40
C GLY A 155 11.72 7.87 7.20
N LEU A 156 11.56 7.23 6.03
CA LEU A 156 10.91 7.87 4.88
C LEU A 156 9.50 8.31 5.26
N VAL A 157 9.15 9.56 4.95
CA VAL A 157 7.84 10.14 5.26
C VAL A 157 6.92 9.99 4.06
N GLY A 158 5.74 9.45 4.30
CA GLY A 158 4.67 9.31 3.30
C GLY A 158 3.36 9.91 3.79
N TYR A 159 2.47 10.21 2.85
CA TYR A 159 1.14 10.75 3.12
C TYR A 159 0.09 9.84 2.49
N TYR A 160 -0.89 9.44 3.29
CA TYR A 160 -1.98 8.56 2.90
C TYR A 160 -3.30 9.33 2.97
N HIS A 161 -4.02 9.36 1.85
CA HIS A 161 -5.23 10.16 1.70
C HIS A 161 -6.43 9.28 1.37
N GLY A 162 -7.50 9.43 2.13
CA GLY A 162 -8.80 8.87 1.79
C GLY A 162 -9.59 9.83 0.89
N ILE A 163 -9.90 9.41 -0.32
CA ILE A 163 -10.51 10.24 -1.37
C ILE A 163 -11.90 9.74 -1.73
N GLU A 164 -12.87 10.66 -1.79
CA GLU A 164 -14.17 10.45 -2.41
C GLU A 164 -14.15 11.10 -3.80
N GLN A 165 -14.43 10.31 -4.84
CA GLN A 165 -14.68 10.82 -6.17
C GLN A 165 -16.04 11.51 -6.20
N LEU A 166 -16.09 12.78 -6.62
CA LEU A 166 -17.33 13.57 -6.67
C LEU A 166 -17.98 13.60 -8.04
N ASN A 167 -17.19 13.45 -9.12
CA ASN A 167 -17.71 13.44 -10.49
C ASN A 167 -16.82 12.59 -11.42
N GLU A 168 -17.22 12.48 -12.68
CA GLU A 168 -16.54 11.65 -13.69
C GLU A 168 -15.17 12.18 -14.13
N ASP A 169 -14.91 13.48 -13.95
CA ASP A 169 -13.64 14.10 -14.34
C ASP A 169 -12.49 13.75 -13.39
N TYR A 170 -12.77 13.22 -12.19
CA TYR A 170 -11.78 12.95 -11.16
C TYR A 170 -10.58 12.15 -11.67
N ILE A 171 -10.84 11.01 -12.30
CA ILE A 171 -9.77 10.11 -12.78
C ILE A 171 -8.95 10.78 -13.89
N ASP A 172 -9.59 11.50 -14.79
CA ASP A 172 -8.91 12.24 -15.84
C ASP A 172 -7.99 13.32 -15.27
N PHE A 173 -8.42 14.04 -14.22
CA PHE A 173 -7.58 15.01 -13.52
C PHE A 173 -6.39 14.35 -12.82
N GLU A 174 -6.59 13.21 -12.14
CA GLU A 174 -5.49 12.48 -11.51
C GLU A 174 -4.46 12.01 -12.55
N LEU A 175 -4.90 11.43 -13.66
CA LEU A 175 -4.02 10.81 -14.65
C LEU A 175 -3.36 11.82 -15.60
N LYS A 176 -4.08 12.86 -16.01
CA LYS A 176 -3.64 13.78 -17.07
C LYS A 176 -3.07 15.08 -16.54
N PHE A 177 -3.49 15.52 -15.34
CA PHE A 177 -3.04 16.77 -14.77
C PHE A 177 -2.18 16.58 -13.50
N PHE A 178 -2.73 15.98 -12.43
CA PHE A 178 -1.99 15.87 -11.17
C PHE A 178 -0.75 14.97 -11.31
N ARG A 179 -0.85 13.87 -12.04
CA ARG A 179 0.31 13.00 -12.32
C ARG A 179 1.44 13.77 -13.00
N GLU A 180 1.13 14.60 -14.00
CA GLU A 180 2.13 15.42 -14.69
C GLU A 180 2.71 16.51 -13.76
N LEU A 181 1.85 17.13 -12.95
CA LEU A 181 2.25 18.13 -11.97
C LEU A 181 3.22 17.57 -10.91
N HIS A 182 3.10 16.29 -10.59
CA HIS A 182 3.92 15.59 -9.58
C HIS A 182 5.27 15.11 -10.12
N LYS A 183 5.48 15.04 -11.43
CA LYS A 183 6.78 14.66 -12.02
C LYS A 183 7.91 15.57 -11.55
N GLY A 184 8.99 14.95 -11.03
CA GLY A 184 10.14 15.66 -10.46
C GLY A 184 9.86 16.40 -9.16
N ARG A 185 8.69 16.13 -8.51
CA ARG A 185 8.30 16.73 -7.21
C ARG A 185 7.98 15.70 -6.15
N LYS A 186 7.65 14.49 -6.59
CA LYS A 186 7.36 13.35 -5.72
C LYS A 186 8.36 12.24 -5.98
N LEU A 187 8.88 11.63 -4.92
CA LEU A 187 9.65 10.39 -5.00
C LEU A 187 8.72 9.22 -5.33
N TRP A 188 7.48 9.29 -4.85
CA TRP A 188 6.43 8.35 -5.17
C TRP A 188 5.06 9.03 -5.14
N TRP A 189 4.19 8.65 -6.03
CA TRP A 189 2.77 9.00 -6.02
C TRP A 189 2.00 7.86 -6.68
N GLU A 190 0.88 7.49 -6.10
CA GLU A 190 -0.03 6.52 -6.69
C GLU A 190 -1.47 6.85 -6.38
N VAL A 191 -2.37 6.53 -7.30
CA VAL A 191 -3.82 6.55 -7.13
C VAL A 191 -4.37 5.16 -7.29
N ASN A 192 -5.16 4.74 -6.33
CA ASN A 192 -5.74 3.41 -6.24
C ASN A 192 -7.26 3.52 -6.11
N LYS A 193 -8.00 2.69 -6.87
CA LYS A 193 -9.43 2.50 -6.69
C LYS A 193 -9.68 1.44 -5.64
N ILE A 194 -10.53 1.71 -4.69
CA ILE A 194 -10.98 0.70 -3.72
C ILE A 194 -11.90 -0.28 -4.45
N SER A 195 -11.50 -1.54 -4.53
CA SER A 195 -12.26 -2.62 -5.17
C SER A 195 -13.05 -3.45 -4.16
N ASP A 196 -12.57 -3.51 -2.91
CA ASP A 196 -13.22 -4.19 -1.80
C ASP A 196 -12.79 -3.60 -0.46
N ARG A 197 -13.53 -3.84 0.60
CA ARG A 197 -13.24 -3.34 1.95
C ARG A 197 -13.95 -4.15 3.04
N SER A 198 -13.38 -4.16 4.25
CA SER A 198 -14.04 -4.74 5.42
C SER A 198 -15.33 -3.98 5.78
N ASP A 199 -16.25 -4.66 6.47
CA ASP A 199 -17.58 -4.10 6.80
C ASP A 199 -17.50 -2.84 7.66
N ASN A 200 -16.50 -2.75 8.53
CA ASN A 200 -16.25 -1.61 9.42
C ASN A 200 -15.48 -0.46 8.76
N ALA A 201 -15.18 -0.54 7.46
CA ALA A 201 -14.49 0.49 6.72
C ALA A 201 -15.35 1.73 6.48
N TYR A 202 -14.70 2.89 6.40
CA TYR A 202 -15.38 4.14 6.09
C TYR A 202 -15.86 4.17 4.63
N LYS A 203 -17.18 4.16 4.44
CA LYS A 203 -17.82 3.92 3.13
C LYS A 203 -17.68 5.05 2.10
N PRO A 204 -17.67 6.35 2.47
CA PRO A 204 -17.56 7.43 1.50
C PRO A 204 -16.26 7.44 0.68
N VAL A 205 -15.17 6.93 1.22
CA VAL A 205 -13.89 6.86 0.50
C VAL A 205 -13.99 5.86 -0.64
N THR A 206 -13.70 6.30 -1.88
CA THR A 206 -13.75 5.48 -3.11
C THR A 206 -12.38 5.17 -3.68
N HIS A 207 -11.40 6.02 -3.34
CA HIS A 207 -10.02 5.93 -3.81
C HIS A 207 -9.04 6.20 -2.67
N MET A 208 -7.81 5.73 -2.84
CA MET A 208 -6.68 6.02 -1.97
C MET A 208 -5.57 6.66 -2.79
N ILE A 209 -4.99 7.75 -2.29
CA ILE A 209 -3.75 8.31 -2.82
C ILE A 209 -2.68 8.10 -1.76
N PHE A 210 -1.52 7.59 -2.17
CA PHE A 210 -0.32 7.55 -1.35
C PHE A 210 0.79 8.31 -2.04
N GLU A 211 1.51 9.14 -1.29
CA GLU A 211 2.57 9.96 -1.86
C GLU A 211 3.75 10.14 -0.92
N ILE A 212 4.93 10.31 -1.52
CA ILE A 212 6.18 10.64 -0.86
C ILE A 212 6.74 11.86 -1.58
N ASN A 213 6.92 12.95 -0.85
CA ASN A 213 7.47 14.19 -1.41
C ASN A 213 8.98 14.07 -1.62
N ASP A 214 9.48 14.70 -2.68
CA ASP A 214 10.90 15.02 -2.80
C ASP A 214 11.15 16.37 -2.10
N GLU A 215 11.83 16.35 -0.97
CA GLU A 215 12.15 17.58 -0.21
C GLU A 215 13.07 18.53 -0.98
N ASN A 216 13.77 18.03 -2.01
CA ASN A 216 14.66 18.82 -2.86
C ASN A 216 13.97 19.32 -4.14
N ALA A 217 12.68 19.00 -4.32
CA ALA A 217 11.95 19.39 -5.51
C ALA A 217 11.82 20.93 -5.62
N PRO A 218 11.93 21.49 -6.82
CA PRO A 218 11.67 22.90 -7.03
C PRO A 218 10.23 23.26 -6.68
N SER A 219 10.01 24.46 -6.20
CA SER A 219 8.65 24.97 -5.97
C SER A 219 7.84 24.92 -7.26
N LEU A 220 6.54 24.70 -7.12
CA LEU A 220 5.64 24.77 -8.25
C LEU A 220 5.61 26.22 -8.74
N GLU A 221 5.93 26.43 -10.03
CA GLU A 221 5.72 27.74 -10.63
C GLU A 221 4.22 28.07 -10.65
N SER A 222 3.87 29.15 -9.98
CA SER A 222 2.51 29.67 -10.02
C SER A 222 2.26 30.37 -11.34
N ASN A 223 1.27 29.90 -12.07
CA ASN A 223 0.72 30.59 -13.22
C ASN A 223 -0.80 30.40 -13.24
N PHE A 224 -1.51 31.34 -13.87
CA PHE A 224 -2.97 31.35 -13.88
C PHE A 224 -3.59 30.02 -14.34
N THR A 225 -3.03 29.40 -15.37
CA THR A 225 -3.55 28.12 -15.90
C THR A 225 -3.44 27.01 -14.86
N ASN A 226 -2.27 26.83 -14.23
CA ASN A 226 -2.07 25.82 -13.19
C ASN A 226 -2.99 26.05 -11.99
N GLU A 227 -3.13 27.31 -11.56
CA GLU A 227 -4.00 27.67 -10.44
C GLU A 227 -5.46 27.32 -10.72
N MET A 228 -5.96 27.64 -11.91
CA MET A 228 -7.33 27.32 -12.33
C MET A 228 -7.55 25.82 -12.45
N MET A 229 -6.58 25.08 -13.03
CA MET A 229 -6.67 23.63 -13.16
C MET A 229 -6.62 22.92 -11.80
N ILE A 230 -5.74 23.37 -10.89
CA ILE A 230 -5.71 22.84 -9.51
C ILE A 230 -7.05 23.10 -8.82
N LYS A 231 -7.55 24.33 -8.89
CA LYS A 231 -8.83 24.72 -8.27
C LYS A 231 -9.99 23.87 -8.81
N TYR A 232 -10.07 23.68 -10.12
CA TYR A 232 -11.11 22.82 -10.71
C TYR A 232 -10.91 21.36 -10.30
N GLY A 233 -9.69 20.82 -10.41
CA GLY A 233 -9.38 19.45 -10.02
C GLY A 233 -9.72 19.14 -8.55
N GLN A 234 -9.58 20.12 -7.65
CA GLN A 234 -10.02 19.99 -6.26
C GLN A 234 -11.54 19.84 -6.12
N THR A 235 -12.34 20.34 -7.07
CA THR A 235 -13.81 20.15 -7.05
C THR A 235 -14.26 18.79 -7.53
N THR A 236 -13.37 18.02 -8.15
CA THR A 236 -13.68 16.65 -8.65
C THR A 236 -13.60 15.59 -7.55
N ARG A 237 -13.02 15.96 -6.39
CA ARG A 237 -12.77 15.05 -5.28
C ARG A 237 -12.99 15.72 -3.93
N LYS A 238 -13.23 14.89 -2.91
CA LYS A 238 -13.18 15.29 -1.50
C LYS A 238 -12.14 14.48 -0.76
N ILE A 239 -11.24 15.14 -0.06
CA ILE A 239 -10.28 14.51 0.84
C ILE A 239 -10.95 14.38 2.20
N HIS A 240 -11.19 13.15 2.64
CA HIS A 240 -11.81 12.85 3.94
C HIS A 240 -10.82 12.89 5.09
N GLY A 241 -9.54 12.78 4.80
CA GLY A 241 -8.47 12.87 5.77
C GLY A 241 -7.12 12.52 5.16
N THR A 242 -6.08 12.92 5.86
CA THR A 242 -4.69 12.66 5.52
C THR A 242 -3.96 12.15 6.75
N LEU A 243 -3.29 11.01 6.62
CA LEU A 243 -2.34 10.52 7.62
C LEU A 243 -0.92 10.79 7.11
N LYS A 244 -0.14 11.52 7.90
CA LYS A 244 1.30 11.57 7.75
C LYS A 244 1.88 10.32 8.39
N THR A 245 2.78 9.64 7.68
CA THR A 245 3.29 8.34 8.10
C THR A 245 4.80 8.27 7.95
N THR A 246 5.44 7.39 8.72
CA THR A 246 6.87 7.12 8.64
C THR A 246 7.12 5.64 8.39
N LEU A 247 7.94 5.30 7.40
CA LEU A 247 8.30 3.93 7.09
C LEU A 247 9.18 3.35 8.19
N VAL A 248 8.72 2.29 8.84
CA VAL A 248 9.44 1.63 9.95
C VAL A 248 9.98 0.26 9.56
N ASN A 249 9.33 -0.44 8.65
CA ASN A 249 9.78 -1.75 8.17
C ASN A 249 9.25 -2.01 6.75
N TRP A 250 10.00 -2.75 5.94
CA TRP A 250 9.55 -3.12 4.59
C TRP A 250 10.29 -4.35 4.06
N ARG A 251 9.70 -5.00 3.07
CA ARG A 251 10.29 -6.00 2.18
C ARG A 251 9.79 -5.75 0.77
N TRP A 252 10.69 -5.80 -0.20
CA TRP A 252 10.40 -5.54 -1.61
C TRP A 252 11.30 -6.40 -2.50
N GLN A 253 10.82 -6.79 -3.71
CA GLN A 253 11.64 -7.49 -4.72
C GLN A 253 12.71 -6.59 -5.30
#